data_037b37d2d0a8ccbf4a92280f0e15c202
#
_entry.id   037b37d2d0a8ccbf4a92280f0e15c202
#
_cell.length_a   1.000
_cell.length_b   1.000
_cell.length_c   1.000
_cell.angle_alpha   90.00
_cell.angle_beta   90.00
_cell.angle_gamma   90.00
#
_symmetry.space_group_name_H-M   'P 1'
#
loop_
_entity.id
_entity.type
_entity.pdbx_description
1 polymer ?
#
loop_
_entity_poly.entity_id
_entity_poly.type
_entity_poly.pdbx_seq_one_letter_code
_entity_poly.pdbx_strand_id
1 'polypeptide(L)'
;MVAAADAQNYAQKLGITHGLVVQELGWDEDVDDDLRADVEESIGSDLVDEDSDEVVDVVLLWWRDGDGDLVDALMDAIGPLADDGFVWVLTPKTGHPGHVEPSEIAESAPTAGLTQTSAISLGTWAGSRLVQPKAPSKQR
;
A
#
# COMPACT_ATOMS: atom_id res chain seq x y z
N MET A 1 -23.88 15.21 -7.90
CA MET A 1 -23.49 15.12 -7.53
C MET A 1 -22.92 14.18 -7.28
N VAL A 2 -22.89 13.82 -7.18
CA VAL A 2 -22.43 12.77 -6.77
C VAL A 2 -21.40 12.14 -7.55
N ALA A 3 -21.17 12.44 -8.72
CA ALA A 3 -20.13 11.92 -9.55
C ALA A 3 -18.77 12.16 -8.95
N ALA A 4 -18.61 13.28 -8.29
CA ALA A 4 -17.33 13.60 -7.69
C ALA A 4 -17.00 12.62 -6.57
N ALA A 5 -17.98 12.26 -5.80
CA ALA A 5 -17.76 11.33 -4.73
C ALA A 5 -17.39 9.96 -5.27
N ASP A 6 -18.03 9.56 -6.36
CA ASP A 6 -17.72 8.28 -6.94
C ASP A 6 -16.33 8.24 -7.52
N ALA A 7 -15.87 9.34 -8.05
CA ALA A 7 -14.57 9.39 -8.69
C ALA A 7 -13.43 9.23 -7.70
N GLN A 8 -13.68 9.49 -6.43
CA GLN A 8 -12.63 9.45 -5.43
C GLN A 8 -12.80 8.33 -4.44
N ASN A 9 -13.21 7.20 -4.93
CA ASN A 9 -13.50 6.10 -4.06
C ASN A 9 -12.28 5.22 -3.87
N TYR A 10 -11.17 5.83 -3.52
CA TYR A 10 -9.90 5.11 -3.40
C TYR A 10 -9.90 4.12 -2.25
N ALA A 11 -10.40 4.52 -1.09
CA ALA A 11 -10.38 3.63 0.06
C ALA A 11 -11.14 2.35 -0.21
N GLN A 12 -12.27 2.46 -0.89
CA GLN A 12 -13.07 1.29 -1.23
C GLN A 12 -12.31 0.36 -2.17
N LYS A 13 -11.63 0.93 -3.16
CA LYS A 13 -10.83 0.12 -4.08
C LYS A 13 -9.68 -0.57 -3.38
N LEU A 14 -9.15 0.06 -2.35
CA LEU A 14 -8.04 -0.49 -1.58
C LEU A 14 -8.50 -1.46 -0.51
N GLY A 15 -9.80 -1.59 -0.30
CA GLY A 15 -10.31 -2.47 0.74
C GLY A 15 -10.08 -1.93 2.14
N ILE A 16 -10.01 -0.62 2.29
CA ILE A 16 -9.73 0.03 3.55
C ILE A 16 -11.03 0.55 4.14
N THR A 17 -11.31 0.21 5.38
CA THR A 17 -12.58 0.54 6.03
C THR A 17 -12.35 1.24 7.36
N HIS A 18 -13.45 1.68 7.96
CA HIS A 18 -13.42 2.42 9.21
C HIS A 18 -12.75 1.61 10.33
N GLY A 19 -11.92 2.28 11.08
CA GLY A 19 -11.27 1.68 12.26
C GLY A 19 -9.94 1.04 12.00
N LEU A 20 -9.55 0.87 10.73
CA LEU A 20 -8.23 0.30 10.43
C LEU A 20 -7.14 1.31 10.72
N VAL A 21 -5.99 0.82 11.12
CA VAL A 21 -4.80 1.65 11.31
C VAL A 21 -3.96 1.54 10.04
N VAL A 22 -3.72 2.66 9.38
CA VAL A 22 -3.01 2.69 8.10
C VAL A 22 -1.72 3.49 8.27
N GLN A 23 -0.60 2.86 7.97
CA GLN A 23 0.70 3.51 8.01
C GLN A 23 1.12 3.92 6.60
N GLU A 24 1.73 5.08 6.48
CA GLU A 24 2.21 5.58 5.20
C GLU A 24 3.72 5.60 5.22
N LEU A 25 4.34 4.98 4.22
CA LEU A 25 5.79 4.97 4.04
C LEU A 25 6.11 5.57 2.68
N GLY A 26 7.24 6.26 2.60
CA GLY A 26 7.73 6.76 1.31
C GLY A 26 7.03 8.02 0.83
N TRP A 27 6.45 8.78 1.73
CA TRP A 27 5.78 10.02 1.34
C TRP A 27 6.76 10.97 0.68
N ASP A 28 6.32 11.65 -0.38
CA ASP A 28 7.07 12.72 -1.01
C ASP A 28 6.03 13.65 -1.64
N GLU A 29 6.50 14.69 -2.26
CA GLU A 29 5.60 15.73 -2.80
C GLU A 29 4.75 15.24 -3.96
N ASP A 30 5.13 14.15 -4.60
CA ASP A 30 4.41 13.62 -5.76
C ASP A 30 3.26 12.70 -5.42
N VAL A 31 2.99 12.45 -4.14
CA VAL A 31 1.91 11.53 -3.76
C VAL A 31 0.55 12.11 -4.12
N ASP A 32 -0.44 11.23 -4.20
CA ASP A 32 -1.81 11.63 -4.51
C ASP A 32 -2.52 12.02 -3.22
N ASP A 33 -2.65 13.31 -3.00
CA ASP A 33 -3.28 13.81 -1.77
C ASP A 33 -4.76 13.46 -1.68
N ASP A 34 -5.44 13.32 -2.81
CA ASP A 34 -6.84 12.91 -2.79
C ASP A 34 -6.98 11.48 -2.29
N LEU A 35 -6.07 10.61 -2.67
CA LEU A 35 -6.06 9.24 -2.18
C LEU A 35 -5.83 9.23 -0.67
N ARG A 36 -4.86 10.01 -0.21
CA ARG A 36 -4.57 10.08 1.22
C ARG A 36 -5.78 10.60 2.01
N ALA A 37 -6.40 11.67 1.53
CA ALA A 37 -7.56 12.24 2.21
C ALA A 37 -8.72 11.25 2.25
N ASP A 38 -8.95 10.53 1.16
CA ASP A 38 -10.04 9.58 1.11
C ASP A 38 -9.81 8.43 2.09
N VAL A 39 -8.57 7.97 2.20
CA VAL A 39 -8.24 6.92 3.16
C VAL A 39 -8.46 7.42 4.59
N GLU A 40 -7.97 8.62 4.90
CA GLU A 40 -8.13 9.16 6.25
C GLU A 40 -9.60 9.33 6.62
N GLU A 41 -10.39 9.77 5.66
CA GLU A 41 -11.81 9.95 5.89
C GLU A 41 -12.49 8.59 6.15
N SER A 42 -12.10 7.59 5.39
CA SER A 42 -12.72 6.27 5.52
C SER A 42 -12.35 5.58 6.83
N ILE A 43 -11.12 5.71 7.28
CA ILE A 43 -10.70 5.05 8.51
C ILE A 43 -11.11 5.86 9.75
N GLY A 44 -11.36 7.15 9.60
CA GLY A 44 -11.79 8.00 10.70
C GLY A 44 -10.65 8.51 11.56
N SER A 45 -9.42 8.46 11.04
CA SER A 45 -8.25 8.95 11.77
C SER A 45 -7.16 9.31 10.76
N ASP A 46 -6.07 9.87 11.25
CA ASP A 46 -4.95 10.23 10.40
C ASP A 46 -4.13 9.01 10.04
N LEU A 47 -3.43 9.09 8.91
CA LEU A 47 -2.44 8.09 8.57
C LEU A 47 -1.31 8.16 9.59
N VAL A 48 -0.79 6.99 9.93
CA VAL A 48 0.34 6.88 10.86
C VAL A 48 1.62 7.04 10.07
N ASP A 49 2.57 7.79 10.60
CA ASP A 49 3.81 8.01 9.85
C ASP A 49 4.81 6.88 10.08
N GLU A 50 5.94 6.97 9.38
CA GLU A 50 6.91 5.88 9.39
C GLU A 50 7.65 5.75 10.72
N ASP A 51 7.56 6.74 11.58
CA ASP A 51 8.22 6.67 12.87
C ASP A 51 7.39 6.00 13.95
N SER A 52 6.16 5.63 13.63
CA SER A 52 5.27 5.04 14.62
C SER A 52 5.63 3.59 14.90
N ASP A 53 5.49 3.21 16.15
CA ASP A 53 5.72 1.85 16.60
C ASP A 53 4.43 1.05 16.72
N GLU A 54 3.31 1.63 16.35
CA GLU A 54 2.03 0.94 16.46
C GLU A 54 1.93 -0.25 15.53
N VAL A 55 1.18 -1.25 15.95
CA VAL A 55 0.77 -2.32 15.05
C VAL A 55 -0.24 -1.72 14.07
N VAL A 56 -0.03 -1.97 12.78
CA VAL A 56 -0.90 -1.39 11.75
C VAL A 56 -1.58 -2.49 10.96
N ASP A 57 -2.73 -2.16 10.39
CA ASP A 57 -3.51 -3.10 9.60
C ASP A 57 -3.18 -3.01 8.12
N VAL A 58 -2.75 -1.85 7.67
CA VAL A 58 -2.45 -1.61 6.26
C VAL A 58 -1.24 -0.70 6.17
N VAL A 59 -0.36 -0.97 5.22
CA VAL A 59 0.74 -0.07 4.90
C VAL A 59 0.54 0.43 3.48
N LEU A 60 0.61 1.75 3.30
CA LEU A 60 0.66 2.37 1.98
C LEU A 60 2.11 2.73 1.73
N LEU A 61 2.73 2.04 0.81
CA LEU A 61 4.13 2.27 0.47
C LEU A 61 4.21 2.94 -0.90
N TRP A 62 4.58 4.22 -0.89
CA TRP A 62 4.80 4.96 -2.13
C TRP A 62 6.19 4.61 -2.62
N TRP A 63 6.30 4.02 -3.81
CA TRP A 63 7.58 3.53 -4.32
C TRP A 63 7.81 3.99 -5.75
N ARG A 64 9.01 4.50 -6.02
CA ARG A 64 9.39 4.95 -7.35
C ARG A 64 10.68 4.27 -7.74
N ASP A 65 10.91 4.20 -9.05
CA ASP A 65 12.17 3.69 -9.55
C ASP A 65 13.28 4.58 -9.00
N GLY A 66 14.30 3.98 -8.45
CA GLY A 66 15.40 4.74 -7.86
C GLY A 66 15.31 4.94 -6.37
N ASP A 67 14.23 4.48 -5.73
CA ASP A 67 14.07 4.65 -4.28
C ASP A 67 14.90 3.65 -3.48
N GLY A 68 15.53 2.71 -4.14
CA GLY A 68 16.39 1.76 -3.47
C GLY A 68 15.93 0.32 -3.72
N ASP A 69 16.08 -0.50 -2.70
CA ASP A 69 15.76 -1.93 -2.81
C ASP A 69 14.35 -2.17 -2.31
N LEU A 70 13.46 -2.57 -3.21
CA LEU A 70 12.07 -2.80 -2.86
C LEU A 70 11.91 -3.94 -1.87
N VAL A 71 12.72 -4.99 -1.98
CA VAL A 71 12.64 -6.10 -1.02
C VAL A 71 12.90 -5.60 0.40
N ASP A 72 13.92 -4.78 0.58
CA ASP A 72 14.23 -4.23 1.89
C ASP A 72 13.08 -3.37 2.41
N ALA A 73 12.50 -2.54 1.53
CA ALA A 73 11.39 -1.69 1.92
C ALA A 73 10.17 -2.51 2.34
N LEU A 74 9.91 -3.60 1.61
CA LEU A 74 8.79 -4.48 1.97
C LEU A 74 9.03 -5.19 3.30
N MET A 75 10.25 -5.61 3.56
CA MET A 75 10.56 -6.24 4.83
C MET A 75 10.38 -5.28 5.99
N ASP A 76 10.75 -4.02 5.78
CA ASP A 76 10.52 -3.00 6.81
C ASP A 76 9.03 -2.75 7.02
N ALA A 77 8.25 -2.79 5.95
CA ALA A 77 6.81 -2.56 6.03
C ALA A 77 6.10 -3.67 6.82
N ILE A 78 6.61 -4.89 6.73
CA ILE A 78 5.99 -6.02 7.41
C ILE A 78 6.18 -5.94 8.92
N GLY A 79 7.24 -5.27 9.38
CA GLY A 79 7.56 -5.25 10.80
C GLY A 79 6.37 -4.92 11.70
N PRO A 80 5.72 -3.77 11.51
CA PRO A 80 4.58 -3.41 12.35
C PRO A 80 3.25 -3.96 11.87
N LEU A 81 3.23 -4.74 10.79
CA LEU A 81 1.98 -5.16 10.16
C LEU A 81 1.32 -6.28 10.96
N ALA A 82 0.02 -6.13 11.21
CA ALA A 82 -0.76 -7.18 11.87
C ALA A 82 -0.81 -8.43 11.01
N ASP A 83 -1.08 -9.56 11.62
CA ASP A 83 -1.09 -10.84 10.91
C ASP A 83 -2.04 -10.86 9.73
N ASP A 84 -3.18 -10.20 9.87
CA ASP A 84 -4.17 -10.14 8.80
C ASP A 84 -4.00 -8.91 7.93
N GLY A 85 -2.95 -8.15 8.15
CA GLY A 85 -2.75 -6.90 7.44
C GLY A 85 -2.25 -7.09 6.02
N PHE A 86 -2.24 -6.00 5.28
CA PHE A 86 -1.75 -6.05 3.90
C PHE A 86 -1.03 -4.76 3.55
N VAL A 87 -0.21 -4.86 2.50
CA VAL A 87 0.58 -3.74 2.02
C VAL A 87 0.10 -3.38 0.63
N TRP A 88 -0.10 -2.10 0.38
CA TRP A 88 -0.33 -1.58 -0.96
C TRP A 88 0.94 -0.88 -1.41
N VAL A 89 1.59 -1.42 -2.43
CA VAL A 89 2.73 -0.76 -3.06
C VAL A 89 2.16 0.14 -4.15
N LEU A 90 2.40 1.44 -4.01
CA LEU A 90 1.86 2.44 -4.93
C LEU A 90 3.01 2.96 -5.79
N THR A 91 2.93 2.74 -7.09
CA THR A 91 4.00 3.12 -8.01
C THR A 91 3.44 3.98 -9.14
N PRO A 92 4.25 4.90 -9.67
CA PRO A 92 3.79 5.70 -10.81
C PRO A 92 3.54 4.83 -12.03
N LYS A 93 2.51 5.15 -12.77
CA LYS A 93 2.16 4.40 -13.98
C LYS A 93 3.14 4.67 -15.10
N THR A 94 3.06 3.83 -16.13
CA THR A 94 3.84 4.00 -17.35
C THR A 94 3.68 5.42 -17.89
N GLY A 95 4.78 6.03 -18.25
CA GLY A 95 4.77 7.38 -18.80
C GLY A 95 4.92 8.48 -17.76
N HIS A 96 4.95 8.12 -16.48
CA HIS A 96 5.15 9.10 -15.42
C HIS A 96 6.53 8.92 -14.79
N PRO A 97 7.13 10.00 -14.28
CA PRO A 97 8.45 9.88 -13.65
C PRO A 97 8.42 8.89 -12.51
N GLY A 98 9.42 8.06 -12.43
CA GLY A 98 9.51 7.08 -11.35
C GLY A 98 8.75 5.79 -11.59
N HIS A 99 8.23 5.59 -12.81
CA HIS A 99 7.51 4.38 -13.16
C HIS A 99 8.30 3.13 -12.79
N VAL A 100 7.62 2.16 -12.21
CA VAL A 100 8.20 0.87 -11.83
C VAL A 100 7.50 -0.21 -12.64
N GLU A 101 8.28 -1.13 -13.21
CA GLU A 101 7.69 -2.20 -13.99
C GLU A 101 6.93 -3.17 -13.08
N PRO A 102 5.76 -3.63 -13.51
CA PRO A 102 5.00 -4.58 -12.67
C PRO A 102 5.79 -5.84 -12.33
N SER A 103 6.70 -6.27 -13.20
CA SER A 103 7.50 -7.46 -12.93
C SER A 103 8.41 -7.28 -11.74
N GLU A 104 8.87 -6.07 -11.49
CA GLU A 104 9.73 -5.81 -10.34
C GLU A 104 8.99 -6.09 -9.05
N ILE A 105 7.73 -5.68 -8.97
CA ILE A 105 6.92 -5.94 -7.79
C ILE A 105 6.64 -7.42 -7.67
N ALA A 106 6.30 -8.07 -8.78
CA ALA A 106 5.99 -9.50 -8.78
C ALA A 106 7.18 -10.34 -8.33
N GLU A 107 8.40 -9.89 -8.64
CA GLU A 107 9.60 -10.61 -8.23
C GLU A 107 10.00 -10.29 -6.80
N SER A 108 9.78 -9.05 -6.37
CA SER A 108 10.20 -8.63 -5.04
C SER A 108 9.30 -9.19 -3.95
N ALA A 109 8.01 -9.31 -4.22
CA ALA A 109 7.05 -9.74 -3.20
C ALA A 109 7.40 -11.09 -2.61
N PRO A 110 7.58 -12.15 -3.41
CA PRO A 110 7.91 -13.46 -2.81
C PRO A 110 9.26 -13.45 -2.09
N THR A 111 10.22 -12.67 -2.59
CA THR A 111 11.52 -12.58 -1.95
C THR A 111 11.39 -11.99 -0.55
N ALA A 112 10.47 -11.05 -0.36
CA ALA A 112 10.20 -10.47 0.95
C ALA A 112 9.24 -11.32 1.79
N GLY A 113 8.76 -12.43 1.25
CA GLY A 113 7.84 -13.30 1.97
C GLY A 113 6.39 -12.90 1.82
N LEU A 114 6.05 -12.21 0.76
CA LEU A 114 4.67 -11.73 0.53
C LEU A 114 4.09 -12.35 -0.73
N THR A 115 2.77 -12.33 -0.80
CA THR A 115 2.03 -12.82 -1.98
C THR A 115 1.22 -11.66 -2.55
N GLN A 116 1.36 -11.45 -3.85
CA GLN A 116 0.57 -10.42 -4.53
C GLN A 116 -0.82 -10.96 -4.84
N THR A 117 -1.85 -10.24 -4.40
CA THR A 117 -3.23 -10.70 -4.59
C THR A 117 -4.02 -9.87 -5.58
N SER A 118 -3.66 -8.62 -5.80
CA SER A 118 -4.41 -7.73 -6.69
C SER A 118 -3.52 -6.65 -7.25
N ALA A 119 -3.92 -6.10 -8.37
CA ALA A 119 -3.29 -4.92 -8.94
C ALA A 119 -4.42 -4.02 -9.46
N ILE A 120 -4.39 -2.75 -9.10
CA ILE A 120 -5.44 -1.83 -9.49
C ILE A 120 -4.85 -0.50 -9.96
N SER A 121 -5.70 0.27 -10.61
CA SER A 121 -5.34 1.59 -11.14
C SER A 121 -5.91 2.65 -10.21
N LEU A 122 -5.08 3.62 -9.83
CA LEU A 122 -5.47 4.67 -8.88
C LEU A 122 -5.00 6.02 -9.41
N GLY A 123 -5.69 6.54 -10.42
CA GLY A 123 -5.29 7.80 -11.04
C GLY A 123 -3.98 7.64 -11.80
N THR A 124 -2.97 8.42 -11.45
CA THR A 124 -1.64 8.31 -12.07
C THR A 124 -0.75 7.28 -11.38
N TRP A 125 -1.26 6.63 -10.35
CA TRP A 125 -0.54 5.60 -9.61
C TRP A 125 -1.14 4.24 -9.86
N ALA A 126 -0.35 3.21 -9.69
CA ALA A 126 -0.81 1.82 -9.74
C ALA A 126 -0.60 1.21 -8.37
N GLY A 127 -1.55 0.42 -7.91
CA GLY A 127 -1.46 -0.23 -6.60
C GLY A 127 -1.35 -1.73 -6.74
N SER A 128 -0.45 -2.33 -5.97
CA SER A 128 -0.30 -3.78 -5.89
C SER A 128 -0.52 -4.20 -4.45
N ARG A 129 -1.48 -5.09 -4.23
CA ARG A 129 -1.82 -5.55 -2.89
C ARG A 129 -1.00 -6.79 -2.57
N LEU A 130 -0.29 -6.72 -1.45
CA LEU A 130 0.57 -7.82 -1.02
C LEU A 130 0.14 -8.23 0.38
N VAL A 131 0.07 -9.54 0.60
CA VAL A 131 -0.33 -10.09 1.89
C VAL A 131 0.72 -11.06 2.40
N GLN A 132 0.74 -11.23 3.71
CA GLN A 132 1.57 -12.27 4.32
C GLN A 132 0.84 -13.59 4.17
N PRO A 133 1.50 -14.62 3.64
CA PRO A 133 0.83 -15.91 3.55
C PRO A 133 0.62 -16.46 4.94
N LYS A 134 -0.53 -17.06 5.16
CA LYS A 134 -0.81 -17.64 6.45
C LYS A 134 -0.04 -18.92 6.60
N ALA A 135 0.54 -19.10 7.76
CA ALA A 135 1.30 -20.29 8.01
C ALA A 135 0.38 -21.48 8.06
N PRO A 136 0.65 -22.48 7.29
CA PRO A 136 -0.18 -23.68 7.34
C PRO A 136 0.08 -24.47 8.59
N SER A 137 0.98 -24.02 9.30
CA SER A 137 1.39 -24.72 10.42
C SER A 137 0.41 -25.08 11.37
N LYS A 138 -0.39 -24.60 11.27
CA LYS A 138 -1.08 -24.96 12.09
C LYS A 138 -1.42 -26.15 11.93
N GLN A 139 -1.16 -26.70 11.40
CA GLN A 139 -1.44 -27.77 11.27
C GLN A 139 -0.88 -28.66 11.71
N ARG A 140 -0.60 -28.72 12.08
CA ARG A 140 -0.20 -29.63 12.61
C ARG A 140 -0.34 -30.02 12.92
#